data_a7d4738f92ea1216cde5fce1e54f3665
#
_entry.id   a7d4738f92ea1216cde5fce1e54f3665
#
_cell.length_a   1.000
_cell.length_b   1.000
_cell.length_c   1.000
_cell.angle_alpha   90.00
_cell.angle_beta   90.00
_cell.angle_gamma   90.00
#
_symmetry.space_group_name_H-M   'P 1'
#
loop_
_entity.id
_entity.type
_entity.pdbx_description
1 polymer ?
#
loop_
_entity_poly.entity_id
_entity_poly.type
_entity_poly.pdbx_seq_one_letter_code
_entity_poly.pdbx_strand_id
1 'polypeptide(L)'
;RVETFGNIKKTKQGPRVAETREPLVDIFDEPDTIVVIVELPGAQQEEIKIEVKDDILSLETSGERKYAKEILLPAKIDPGSKEVSYKNAVLEVKFKKKKN
;
A
#
# COMPACT_ATOMS: atom_id res chain seq x y z
N ARG A 1 27.01 5.59 0.00
CA ARG A 1 27.49 5.16 -0.54
C ARG A 1 27.77 5.27 -0.95
N VAL A 2 27.33 5.29 -0.62
CA VAL A 2 27.87 4.76 -1.37
C VAL A 2 28.06 4.93 -1.64
N GLU A 3 27.59 4.53 -1.17
CA GLU A 3 28.03 3.98 -1.70
C GLU A 3 28.02 3.99 -1.90
N THR A 4 27.82 4.11 -1.34
CA THR A 4 28.17 3.68 -1.83
C THR A 4 28.20 3.84 -2.12
N PHE A 5 27.87 3.75 -1.92
CA PHE A 5 28.16 3.41 -2.66
C PHE A 5 28.05 3.50 -3.06
N GLY A 6 27.54 3.41 -2.58
CA GLY A 6 27.95 2.84 -3.10
C GLY A 6 27.82 2.97 -3.52
N ASN A 7 27.42 2.58 -3.39
CA ASN A 7 27.66 2.36 -4.10
C ASN A 7 27.56 2.37 -4.72
N ILE A 8 27.01 2.13 -4.73
CA ILE A 8 27.26 1.76 -5.40
C ILE A 8 27.31 1.98 -6.10
N LYS A 9 27.01 1.86 -6.21
CA LYS A 9 27.26 1.77 -6.94
C LYS A 9 27.27 1.62 -7.69
N LYS A 10 27.04 1.47 -7.82
CA LYS A 10 27.14 1.02 -8.53
C LYS A 10 26.99 0.96 -9.33
N THR A 11 26.72 1.03 -9.54
CA THR A 11 26.43 0.48 -10.29
C THR A 11 26.39 0.30 -11.19
N LYS A 12 26.29 0.24 -11.37
CA LYS A 12 26.23 -0.44 -12.14
C LYS A 12 25.51 -0.69 -12.83
N GLN A 13 25.24 -0.90 -13.27
CA GLN A 13 24.62 -1.43 -13.58
C GLN A 13 24.04 -2.29 -14.13
N GLY A 14 24.16 -2.71 -14.14
CA GLY A 14 23.51 -3.97 -14.27
C GLY A 14 22.02 -3.90 -14.30
N PRO A 15 21.37 -5.03 -14.12
CA PRO A 15 19.93 -5.00 -14.16
C PRO A 15 19.36 -4.03 -13.15
N ARG A 16 18.38 -3.32 -13.61
CA ARG A 16 17.73 -2.38 -12.78
C ARG A 16 16.85 -3.07 -11.81
N VAL A 17 17.02 -2.81 -10.56
CA VAL A 17 16.07 -3.20 -9.57
C VAL A 17 14.99 -2.12 -9.53
N ALA A 18 13.75 -2.49 -9.67
CA ALA A 18 12.66 -1.54 -9.61
C ALA A 18 12.61 -0.94 -8.21
N GLU A 19 12.58 0.35 -8.13
CA GLU A 19 12.47 1.03 -6.86
C GLU A 19 11.09 0.82 -6.27
N THR A 20 11.05 0.53 -4.99
CA THR A 20 9.79 0.48 -4.27
C THR A 20 9.39 1.89 -3.91
N ARG A 21 8.16 2.25 -4.22
CA ARG A 21 7.66 3.60 -4.02
C ARG A 21 6.59 3.60 -2.96
N GLU A 22 6.44 4.72 -2.29
CA GLU A 22 5.30 4.92 -1.42
C GLU A 22 4.17 5.52 -2.23
N PRO A 23 2.98 4.92 -2.18
CA PRO A 23 1.85 5.48 -2.91
C PRO A 23 1.26 6.66 -2.15
N LEU A 24 0.46 7.46 -2.85
CA LEU A 24 -0.34 8.49 -2.19
C LEU A 24 -1.52 7.83 -1.51
N VAL A 25 -1.74 8.19 -0.26
CA VAL A 25 -2.78 7.57 0.56
C VAL A 25 -3.63 8.65 1.21
N ASP A 26 -4.95 8.48 1.11
CA ASP A 26 -5.91 9.30 1.86
C ASP A 26 -6.72 8.39 2.74
N ILE A 27 -7.00 8.84 3.96
CA ILE A 27 -7.79 8.08 4.90
C ILE A 27 -8.98 8.92 5.32
N PHE A 28 -10.17 8.33 5.20
CA PHE A 28 -11.41 8.98 5.62
C PHE A 28 -11.92 8.25 6.85
N ASP A 29 -11.89 8.95 7.97
CA ASP A 29 -12.33 8.41 9.25
C ASP A 29 -13.77 8.85 9.50
N GLU A 30 -14.71 7.99 9.16
CA GLU A 30 -16.13 8.26 9.28
C GLU A 30 -16.66 7.63 10.57
N PRO A 31 -17.87 7.99 10.99
CA PRO A 31 -18.35 7.50 12.31
C PRO A 31 -18.32 5.99 12.47
N ASP A 32 -18.74 5.24 11.45
CA ASP A 32 -18.83 3.79 11.54
C ASP A 32 -17.86 3.06 10.64
N THR A 33 -17.14 3.78 9.77
CA THR A 33 -16.28 3.15 8.77
C THR A 33 -14.98 3.89 8.63
N ILE A 34 -13.99 3.20 8.08
CA ILE A 34 -12.75 3.81 7.65
C ILE A 34 -12.57 3.46 6.19
N VAL A 35 -12.30 4.47 5.36
CA VAL A 35 -12.06 4.27 3.94
C VAL A 35 -10.63 4.73 3.64
N VAL A 36 -9.87 3.84 3.02
CA VAL A 36 -8.49 4.14 2.63
C VAL A 36 -8.45 4.18 1.11
N ILE A 37 -7.97 5.29 0.58
CA ILE A 37 -7.83 5.48 -0.87
C ILE A 37 -6.34 5.52 -1.19
N VAL A 38 -5.91 4.66 -2.10
CA VAL A 38 -4.50 4.54 -2.44
C VAL A 38 -4.36 4.66 -3.95
N GLU A 39 -3.48 5.53 -4.40
CA GLU A 39 -3.21 5.67 -5.83
C GLU A 39 -2.02 4.80 -6.21
N LEU A 40 -2.24 3.90 -7.17
CA LEU A 40 -1.24 2.93 -7.58
C LEU A 40 -1.06 2.94 -9.10
N PRO A 41 -0.65 4.08 -9.68
CA PRO A 41 -0.52 4.15 -11.12
C PRO A 41 0.48 3.12 -11.65
N GLY A 42 0.07 2.39 -12.65
CA GLY A 42 0.91 1.36 -13.27
C GLY A 42 0.78 -0.02 -12.66
N ALA A 43 0.08 -0.17 -11.54
CA ALA A 43 -0.10 -1.48 -10.94
C ALA A 43 -1.31 -2.18 -11.53
N GLN A 44 -1.20 -3.50 -11.70
CA GLN A 44 -2.33 -4.32 -12.12
C GLN A 44 -3.03 -4.86 -10.89
N GLN A 45 -4.33 -5.08 -11.02
CA GLN A 45 -5.12 -5.56 -9.88
C GLN A 45 -4.55 -6.84 -9.28
N GLU A 46 -4.14 -7.76 -10.12
CA GLU A 46 -3.64 -9.05 -9.64
C GLU A 46 -2.26 -8.96 -8.99
N GLU A 47 -1.61 -7.82 -9.09
CA GLU A 47 -0.32 -7.60 -8.44
C GLU A 47 -0.44 -7.03 -7.04
N ILE A 48 -1.63 -6.64 -6.65
CA ILE A 48 -1.86 -5.94 -5.38
C ILE A 48 -2.09 -6.95 -4.27
N LYS A 49 -1.33 -6.82 -3.19
CA LYS A 49 -1.48 -7.66 -2.03
C LYS A 49 -1.76 -6.79 -0.82
N ILE A 50 -2.80 -7.12 -0.10
CA ILE A 50 -3.25 -6.37 1.06
C ILE A 50 -3.36 -7.30 2.24
N GLU A 51 -2.77 -6.90 3.35
CA GLU A 51 -2.91 -7.64 4.60
C GLU A 51 -3.29 -6.68 5.71
N VAL A 52 -4.11 -7.16 6.62
CA VAL A 52 -4.53 -6.39 7.77
C VAL A 52 -4.17 -7.15 9.01
N LYS A 53 -3.47 -6.49 9.92
CA LYS A 53 -3.13 -7.07 11.20
C LYS A 53 -3.39 -6.00 12.26
N ASP A 54 -4.31 -6.30 13.15
CA ASP A 54 -4.76 -5.33 14.16
C ASP A 54 -5.26 -4.06 13.47
N ASP A 55 -4.62 -2.93 13.68
CA ASP A 55 -5.01 -1.67 13.05
C ASP A 55 -4.00 -1.23 11.99
N ILE A 56 -3.19 -2.16 11.48
CA ILE A 56 -2.21 -1.85 10.45
C ILE A 56 -2.62 -2.51 9.15
N LEU A 57 -2.74 -1.70 8.12
CA LEU A 57 -3.01 -2.14 6.77
C LEU A 57 -1.71 -2.15 5.99
N SER A 58 -1.27 -3.31 5.55
CA SER A 58 -0.05 -3.45 4.77
C SER A 58 -0.42 -3.64 3.31
N LEU A 59 0.19 -2.85 2.46
CA LEU A 59 -0.03 -2.88 1.04
C LEU A 59 1.28 -3.10 0.33
N GLU A 60 1.26 -4.00 -0.66
CA GLU A 60 2.44 -4.17 -1.48
C GLU A 60 2.01 -4.61 -2.87
N THR A 61 2.73 -4.18 -3.88
CA THR A 61 2.47 -4.63 -5.24
C THR A 61 3.73 -5.25 -5.82
N SER A 62 3.53 -6.21 -6.71
CA SER A 62 4.61 -6.79 -7.52
C SER A 62 4.56 -6.16 -8.90
N GLY A 63 5.42 -6.62 -9.81
CA GLY A 63 5.41 -6.11 -11.17
C GLY A 63 6.47 -5.05 -11.40
N GLU A 64 6.33 -4.30 -12.47
CA GLU A 64 7.33 -3.32 -12.85
C GLU A 64 7.36 -2.11 -11.92
N ARG A 65 6.18 -1.68 -11.49
CA ARG A 65 6.08 -0.58 -10.54
C ARG A 65 5.72 -1.15 -9.19
N LYS A 66 6.65 -1.08 -8.28
CA LYS A 66 6.44 -1.64 -6.95
C LYS A 66 6.10 -0.55 -5.96
N TYR A 67 5.04 -0.78 -5.23
CA TYR A 67 4.61 0.11 -4.15
C TYR A 67 4.57 -0.69 -2.87
N ALA A 68 4.89 -0.05 -1.78
CA ALA A 68 4.78 -0.65 -0.47
C ALA A 68 4.45 0.42 0.55
N LYS A 69 3.54 0.10 1.44
CA LYS A 69 3.15 1.04 2.48
C LYS A 69 2.49 0.29 3.63
N GLU A 70 2.86 0.68 4.84
CA GLU A 70 2.12 0.27 6.02
C GLU A 70 1.34 1.47 6.52
N ILE A 71 0.07 1.28 6.75
CA ILE A 71 -0.85 2.36 7.10
C ILE A 71 -1.44 2.05 8.44
N LEU A 72 -1.20 2.93 9.41
CA LEU A 72 -1.82 2.81 10.72
C LEU A 72 -3.20 3.43 10.64
N LEU A 73 -4.22 2.60 10.87
CA LEU A 73 -5.59 3.07 10.79
C LEU A 73 -5.94 3.86 12.03
N PRO A 74 -6.80 4.89 11.90
CA PRO A 74 -7.10 5.78 13.04
C PRO A 74 -8.01 5.18 14.11
N ALA A 75 -8.55 3.99 13.87
CA ALA A 75 -9.41 3.32 14.83
C ALA A 75 -9.32 1.82 14.62
N LYS A 76 -9.76 1.08 15.60
CA LYS A 76 -9.82 -0.37 15.46
C LYS A 76 -10.92 -0.75 14.48
N ILE A 77 -10.64 -1.72 13.66
CA ILE A 77 -11.56 -2.14 12.61
C ILE A 77 -11.83 -3.63 12.73
N ASP A 78 -12.90 -4.04 12.06
CA ASP A 78 -13.23 -5.46 11.91
C ASP A 78 -12.58 -5.95 10.61
N PRO A 79 -11.51 -6.76 10.70
CA PRO A 79 -10.84 -7.23 9.48
C PRO A 79 -11.75 -8.01 8.55
N GLY A 80 -12.77 -8.68 9.11
CA GLY A 80 -13.70 -9.43 8.30
C GLY A 80 -14.63 -8.59 7.47
N SER A 81 -14.68 -7.27 7.74
CA SER A 81 -15.55 -6.35 7.00
C SER A 81 -14.88 -5.75 5.78
N LYS A 82 -13.65 -6.12 5.49
CA LYS A 82 -12.87 -5.51 4.43
C LYS A 82 -13.56 -5.62 3.07
N GLU A 83 -13.72 -4.48 2.41
CA GLU A 83 -14.21 -4.40 1.05
C GLU A 83 -13.16 -3.69 0.22
N VAL A 84 -12.82 -4.26 -0.91
CA VAL A 84 -11.75 -3.76 -1.75
C VAL A 84 -12.26 -3.54 -3.17
N SER A 85 -11.95 -2.39 -3.74
CA SER A 85 -12.18 -2.17 -5.15
C SER A 85 -10.96 -1.50 -5.77
N TYR A 86 -10.73 -1.73 -7.04
CA TYR A 86 -9.61 -1.14 -7.75
C TYR A 86 -10.09 -0.72 -9.13
N LYS A 87 -10.04 0.58 -9.40
CA LYS A 87 -10.47 1.15 -10.66
C LYS A 87 -9.59 2.33 -11.01
N ASN A 88 -9.20 2.42 -12.26
CA ASN A 88 -8.49 3.59 -12.78
C ASN A 88 -7.27 3.92 -11.92
N ALA A 89 -6.51 2.89 -11.55
CA ALA A 89 -5.31 3.02 -10.73
C ALA A 89 -5.57 3.49 -9.30
N VAL A 90 -6.82 3.47 -8.85
CA VAL A 90 -7.19 3.85 -7.49
C VAL A 90 -7.73 2.65 -6.74
N LEU A 91 -7.07 2.33 -5.65
CA LEU A 91 -7.49 1.25 -4.76
C LEU A 91 -8.28 1.86 -3.62
N GLU A 92 -9.45 1.29 -3.36
CA GLU A 92 -10.26 1.69 -2.22
C GLU A 92 -10.42 0.50 -1.30
N VAL A 93 -10.08 0.68 -0.02
CA VAL A 93 -10.26 -0.35 0.98
C VAL A 93 -11.13 0.23 2.08
N LYS A 94 -12.24 -0.45 2.36
CA LYS A 94 -13.22 0.03 3.31
C LYS A 94 -13.38 -0.99 4.43
N PHE A 95 -13.42 -0.50 5.65
CA PHE A 95 -13.61 -1.33 6.83
C PHE A 95 -14.73 -0.76 7.69
N LYS A 96 -15.44 -1.64 8.38
CA LYS A 96 -16.29 -1.21 9.47
C LYS A 96 -15.47 -1.11 10.74
N LYS A 97 -15.73 -0.09 11.53
CA LYS A 97 -15.07 0.06 12.81
C LYS A 97 -15.53 -1.02 13.76
N LYS A 98 -14.61 -1.47 14.58
CA LYS A 98 -14.94 -2.46 15.58
C LYS A 98 -15.69 -1.79 16.71
N LYS A 99 -16.81 -2.39 17.10
CA LYS A 99 -17.59 -1.89 18.21
C LYS A 99 -17.20 -2.64 19.47
N ASN A 100 -17.12 -1.92 20.56
CA ASN A 100 -16.85 -2.53 21.85
C ASN A 100 -18.13 -2.96 22.51
#